data_8b04af96ed486b8678c9683a6c862411
#
_entry.id   8b04af96ed486b8678c9683a6c862411
#
_cell.length_a   1.000
_cell.length_b   1.000
_cell.length_c   1.000
_cell.angle_alpha   90.00
_cell.angle_beta   90.00
_cell.angle_gamma   90.00
#
_symmetry.space_group_name_H-M   'P 1'
#
loop_
_entity.id
_entity.type
_entity.pdbx_description
1 polymer ?
#
loop_
_entity_poly.entity_id
_entity_poly.type
_entity_poly.pdbx_seq_one_letter_code
_entity_poly.pdbx_strand_id
1 'polypeptide(L)' 'MSVEKVLAVMSASDKPLTAGKIAELAGLDKKVVEKVMNELKKADKIVSPVRCAWEIKK' A
#
# COMPACT_ATOMS: atom_id res chain seq x y z
N MET A 1 6.70 4.46 11.61
CA MET A 1 6.90 5.02 10.26
C MET A 1 5.77 4.64 9.33
N SER A 2 5.52 5.48 8.34
CA SER A 2 4.41 5.28 7.41
C SER A 2 4.47 3.96 6.64
N VAL A 3 5.68 3.51 6.31
CA VAL A 3 5.88 2.24 5.59
C VAL A 3 5.28 1.07 6.36
N GLU A 4 5.56 1.01 7.65
CA GLU A 4 5.04 -0.08 8.49
C GLU A 4 3.53 -0.04 8.58
N LYS A 5 2.94 1.15 8.68
CA LYS A 5 1.48 1.30 8.73
C LYS A 5 0.84 0.83 7.43
N VAL A 6 1.43 1.22 6.30
CA VAL A 6 0.92 0.80 5.00
C VAL A 6 1.01 -0.72 4.84
N LEU A 7 2.14 -1.30 5.22
CA LEU A 7 2.30 -2.75 5.16
C LEU A 7 1.32 -3.47 6.07
N ALA A 8 1.09 -2.94 7.28
CA ALA A 8 0.14 -3.53 8.21
C ALA A 8 -1.28 -3.50 7.65
N VAL A 9 -1.67 -2.39 7.05
CA VAL A 9 -3.00 -2.26 6.42
C VAL A 9 -3.15 -3.26 5.28
N MET A 10 -2.13 -3.37 4.43
CA MET A 10 -2.16 -4.29 3.30
C MET A 10 -2.16 -5.75 3.75
N SER A 11 -1.39 -6.06 4.79
CA SER A 11 -1.35 -7.41 5.37
C SER A 11 -2.70 -7.82 5.97
N ALA A 12 -3.40 -6.86 6.55
CA ALA A 12 -4.70 -7.13 7.16
C ALA A 12 -5.80 -7.38 6.12
N SER A 13 -5.55 -7.03 4.86
CA SER A 13 -6.51 -7.21 3.78
C SER A 13 -6.12 -8.37 2.89
N ASP A 14 -7.08 -9.22 2.56
CA ASP A 14 -6.89 -10.32 1.63
C ASP A 14 -7.06 -9.90 0.18
N LYS A 15 -7.45 -8.65 -0.04
CA LYS A 15 -7.73 -8.12 -1.37
C LYS A 15 -6.78 -6.99 -1.71
N PRO A 16 -6.49 -6.78 -3.01
CA PRO A 16 -5.72 -5.61 -3.41
C PRO A 16 -6.42 -4.33 -2.99
N LEU A 17 -5.66 -3.36 -2.52
CA LEU A 17 -6.19 -2.08 -2.07
C LEU A 17 -5.67 -0.94 -2.93
N THR A 18 -6.51 0.07 -3.16
CA THR A 18 -6.08 1.28 -3.84
C THR A 18 -5.31 2.17 -2.86
N ALA A 19 -4.50 3.08 -3.38
CA ALA A 19 -3.78 4.03 -2.54
C ALA A 19 -4.73 4.86 -1.67
N GLY A 20 -5.86 5.27 -2.23
CA GLY A 20 -6.86 6.01 -1.47
C GLY A 20 -7.43 5.21 -0.31
N LYS A 21 -7.70 3.93 -0.54
CA LYS A 21 -8.23 3.06 0.50
C LYS A 21 -7.19 2.82 1.60
N ILE A 22 -5.94 2.60 1.19
CA ILE A 22 -4.83 2.43 2.13
C ILE A 22 -4.66 3.68 2.98
N ALA A 23 -4.70 4.87 2.36
CA ALA A 23 -4.59 6.13 3.06
C ALA A 23 -5.68 6.27 4.12
N GLU A 24 -6.91 5.92 3.75
CA GLU A 24 -8.05 5.99 4.65
C GLU A 24 -7.89 5.04 5.84
N LEU A 25 -7.53 3.80 5.58
CA LEU A 25 -7.37 2.78 6.63
C LEU A 25 -6.16 3.05 7.51
N ALA A 26 -5.09 3.56 6.94
CA ALA A 26 -3.87 3.88 7.70
C ALA A 26 -3.94 5.24 8.39
N GLY A 27 -4.91 6.08 8.04
CA GLY A 27 -5.02 7.42 8.58
C GLY A 27 -3.92 8.34 8.10
N LEU A 28 -3.45 8.15 6.87
CA LEU A 28 -2.38 8.92 6.27
C LEU A 28 -2.90 9.73 5.07
N ASP A 29 -2.14 10.76 4.68
CA ASP A 29 -2.44 11.48 3.47
C ASP A 29 -2.19 10.61 2.25
N LYS A 30 -3.00 10.76 1.22
CA LYS A 30 -2.84 10.03 -0.03
C LYS A 30 -1.44 10.23 -0.63
N LYS A 31 -0.91 11.46 -0.55
CA LYS A 31 0.43 11.75 -1.04
C LYS A 31 1.50 10.94 -0.33
N VAL A 32 1.36 10.81 0.99
CA VAL A 32 2.28 10.00 1.80
C VAL A 32 2.19 8.54 1.38
N VAL A 33 0.98 8.04 1.20
CA VAL A 33 0.76 6.66 0.79
C VAL A 33 1.36 6.41 -0.58
N GLU A 34 1.15 7.31 -1.54
CA GLU A 34 1.73 7.16 -2.88
C GLU A 34 3.25 7.09 -2.84
N LYS A 35 3.88 7.92 -2.01
CA LYS A 35 5.32 7.92 -1.85
C LYS A 35 5.81 6.58 -1.27
N VAL A 36 5.14 6.11 -0.23
CA VAL A 36 5.46 4.82 0.39
C VAL A 36 5.25 3.68 -0.60
N MET A 37 4.17 3.71 -1.35
CA MET A 37 3.89 2.68 -2.35
C MET A 37 4.97 2.62 -3.42
N ASN A 38 5.46 3.78 -3.88
CA ASN A 38 6.54 3.83 -4.84
C ASN A 38 7.82 3.21 -4.28
N GLU A 39 8.13 3.47 -3.02
CA GLU A 39 9.29 2.89 -2.37
C GLU A 39 9.16 1.38 -2.23
N LEU A 40 8.00 0.91 -1.83
CA LEU A 40 7.73 -0.52 -1.70
C LEU A 40 7.78 -1.23 -3.05
N LYS A 41 7.28 -0.57 -4.09
CA LYS A 41 7.35 -1.09 -5.45
C LYS A 41 8.79 -1.25 -5.91
N LYS A 42 9.61 -0.24 -5.66
CA LYS A 42 11.05 -0.30 -6.01
C LYS A 42 11.77 -1.40 -5.24
N ALA A 43 11.37 -1.63 -3.99
CA ALA A 43 11.93 -2.68 -3.17
C ALA A 43 11.35 -4.06 -3.47
N ASP A 44 10.40 -4.12 -4.42
CA ASP A 44 9.74 -5.36 -4.84
C ASP A 44 9.00 -6.06 -3.70
N LYS A 45 8.45 -5.26 -2.81
CA LYS A 45 7.68 -5.78 -1.67
C LYS A 45 6.19 -5.82 -1.92
N ILE A 46 5.73 -5.10 -2.93
CA ILE A 46 4.32 -5.07 -3.31
C ILE A 46 4.19 -5.27 -4.81
N VAL A 47 3.01 -5.72 -5.22
CA VAL A 47 2.69 -5.90 -6.63
C VAL A 47 1.35 -5.25 -6.94
N SER A 48 1.13 -4.94 -8.19
CA SER A 48 -0.15 -4.39 -8.65
C SER A 48 -0.83 -5.42 -9.56
N PRO A 49 -1.58 -6.37 -8.99
CA PRO A 49 -2.22 -7.42 -9.78
C PRO A 49 -3.35 -6.89 -10.65
N VAL A 50 -3.92 -5.75 -10.25
CA VAL A 50 -4.98 -5.09 -11.04
C VAL A 50 -4.69 -3.60 -11.10
N ARG A 51 -5.33 -2.91 -12.06
CA ARG A 51 -5.14 -1.48 -12.23
C ARG A 51 -5.54 -0.74 -10.95
N CYS A 52 -4.68 0.18 -10.53
CA CYS A 52 -4.90 1.07 -9.37
C CYS A 52 -5.03 0.37 -8.03
N ALA A 53 -4.69 -0.91 -7.94
CA ALA A 53 -4.72 -1.65 -6.68
C ALA A 53 -3.37 -2.30 -6.41
N TRP A 54 -3.06 -2.49 -5.15
CA TRP A 54 -1.77 -3.00 -4.70
C TRP A 54 -1.97 -4.07 -3.66
N GLU A 55 -1.10 -5.06 -3.64
CA GLU A 55 -1.09 -6.06 -2.58
C GLU A 55 0.35 -6.43 -2.25
N ILE A 56 0.54 -7.03 -1.08
CA ILE A 56 1.87 -7.44 -0.65
C ILE A 56 2.30 -8.65 -1.47
N LYS A 57 3.52 -8.58 -1.98
CA LYS A 57 4.11 -9.68 -2.71
C LYS A 57 4.46 -10.81 -1.74
N LYS A 58 4.00 -11.97 -2.04
CA LYS A 58 4.29 -13.17 -1.23
C LYS A 58 5.38 -14.01 -1.85
#